data_2fe3f85b88bb7c17496fc2f8fc4abead
#
_entry.id   2fe3f85b88bb7c17496fc2f8fc4abead
#
_cell.length_a   1.000
_cell.length_b   1.000
_cell.length_c   1.000
_cell.angle_alpha   90.00
_cell.angle_beta   90.00
_cell.angle_gamma   90.00
#
_symmetry.space_group_name_H-M   'P 1'
#
loop_
_entity.id
_entity.type
_entity.pdbx_description
1 polymer ?
#
loop_
_entity_poly.entity_id
_entity_poly.type
_entity_poly.pdbx_seq_one_letter_code
_entity_poly.pdbx_strand_id
1 'polypeptide(L)'
;MKYLVIGATGNIGSRVTQRLIARGDRPSVFARSAKKAKVLFGDQVDIHAGDLETPRSSLAAALAGIEGVFLVSDGPDLDTRDRTVTFAAKSAGVRHVVKLSTLDVHTGVGTGSWHARGEAAVRESGVAFTFIQAAGFMSNALGWSDAIREEGVLRSSTGKGKIAFIHPDDIADVATAALTTRNHDGRSLVITGPEALSYGEMAATIGGAIGKRVHFEELSDKQAFAGVVGWAGKGPYADALVDIWRAVREGRLATVSDGVKQVIGREPIPFNRWAEENADAFQ
;
A
#
# COMPACT_ATOMS: atom_id res chain seq x y z
N MET A 1 14.05 -11.21 17.05
CA MET A 1 13.34 -11.97 16.00
C MET A 1 13.92 -11.61 14.65
N LYS A 2 13.90 -12.54 13.69
CA LYS A 2 14.34 -12.25 12.31
C LYS A 2 13.13 -12.04 11.41
N TYR A 3 13.13 -10.93 10.70
CA TYR A 3 12.04 -10.54 9.80
C TYR A 3 12.50 -10.49 8.35
N LEU A 4 11.63 -10.90 7.44
CA LEU A 4 11.80 -10.70 6.00
C LEU A 4 10.76 -9.69 5.48
N VAL A 5 11.23 -8.70 4.74
CA VAL A 5 10.35 -7.74 4.05
C VAL A 5 10.37 -8.03 2.56
N ILE A 6 9.22 -8.43 2.02
CA ILE A 6 8.99 -8.58 0.58
C ILE A 6 8.34 -7.30 0.06
N GLY A 7 8.86 -6.77 -1.06
CA GLY A 7 8.50 -5.44 -1.54
C GLY A 7 9.23 -4.29 -0.82
N ALA A 8 10.37 -4.59 -0.18
CA ALA A 8 11.15 -3.66 0.64
C ALA A 8 11.60 -2.38 -0.08
N THR A 9 11.74 -2.38 -1.41
CA THR A 9 12.16 -1.21 -2.19
C THR A 9 10.97 -0.36 -2.70
N GLY A 10 9.74 -0.74 -2.35
CA GLY A 10 8.51 -0.01 -2.65
C GLY A 10 8.13 0.97 -1.53
N ASN A 11 7.02 1.69 -1.75
CA ASN A 11 6.54 2.76 -0.86
C ASN A 11 6.36 2.28 0.60
N ILE A 12 5.54 1.27 0.85
CA ILE A 12 5.26 0.81 2.22
C ILE A 12 6.39 -0.10 2.74
N GLY A 13 6.90 -1.01 1.90
CA GLY A 13 7.94 -1.95 2.32
C GLY A 13 9.24 -1.26 2.77
N SER A 14 9.64 -0.15 2.12
CA SER A 14 10.81 0.61 2.55
C SER A 14 10.61 1.26 3.92
N ARG A 15 9.42 1.78 4.19
CA ARG A 15 9.07 2.38 5.48
C ARG A 15 9.03 1.34 6.61
N VAL A 16 8.48 0.16 6.35
CA VAL A 16 8.50 -0.97 7.33
C VAL A 16 9.94 -1.41 7.58
N THR A 17 10.77 -1.53 6.54
CA THR A 17 12.19 -1.89 6.70
C THR A 17 12.92 -0.87 7.57
N GLN A 18 12.72 0.44 7.32
CA GLN A 18 13.34 1.51 8.12
C GLN A 18 12.89 1.48 9.58
N ARG A 19 11.62 1.16 9.86
CA ARG A 19 11.11 1.03 11.24
C ARG A 19 11.73 -0.16 11.97
N LEU A 20 11.90 -1.28 11.30
CA LEU A 20 12.59 -2.44 11.87
C LEU A 20 14.05 -2.06 12.20
N ILE A 21 14.76 -1.39 11.30
CA ILE A 21 16.12 -0.89 11.54
C ILE A 21 16.16 0.06 12.75
N ALA A 22 15.25 1.03 12.81
CA ALA A 22 15.17 2.00 13.91
C ALA A 22 14.89 1.34 15.27
N ARG A 23 14.28 0.15 15.29
CA ARG A 23 14.09 -0.67 16.49
C ARG A 23 15.34 -1.44 16.93
N GLY A 24 16.40 -1.40 16.13
CA GLY A 24 17.62 -2.19 16.34
C GLY A 24 17.58 -3.59 15.74
N ASP A 25 16.54 -3.92 14.94
CA ASP A 25 16.50 -5.16 14.19
C ASP A 25 17.40 -5.07 12.95
N ARG A 26 17.90 -6.22 12.49
CA ARG A 26 18.56 -6.36 11.17
C ARG A 26 17.68 -7.22 10.27
N PRO A 27 16.72 -6.60 9.54
CA PRO A 27 15.80 -7.38 8.72
C PRO A 27 16.48 -7.90 7.45
N SER A 28 16.01 -9.06 6.97
CA SER A 28 16.24 -9.50 5.59
C SER A 28 15.29 -8.79 4.65
N VAL A 29 15.73 -8.49 3.43
CA VAL A 29 14.90 -7.90 2.37
C VAL A 29 14.98 -8.77 1.12
N PHE A 30 13.82 -9.06 0.51
CA PHE A 30 13.74 -9.73 -0.78
C PHE A 30 13.34 -8.71 -1.86
N ALA A 31 14.22 -8.50 -2.83
CA ALA A 31 14.04 -7.46 -3.83
C ALA A 31 14.60 -7.87 -5.19
N ARG A 32 13.94 -7.42 -6.29
CA ARG A 32 14.41 -7.62 -7.66
C ARG A 32 15.76 -6.93 -7.93
N SER A 33 16.01 -5.80 -7.30
CA SER A 33 17.23 -5.01 -7.44
C SER A 33 17.99 -4.93 -6.12
N ALA A 34 19.03 -5.74 -5.97
CA ALA A 34 19.96 -5.63 -4.84
C ALA A 34 20.64 -4.26 -4.77
N LYS A 35 20.93 -3.64 -5.94
CA LYS A 35 21.50 -2.29 -6.00
C LYS A 35 20.58 -1.25 -5.37
N LYS A 36 19.26 -1.29 -5.71
CA LYS A 36 18.28 -0.36 -5.12
C LYS A 36 18.15 -0.58 -3.61
N ALA A 37 18.10 -1.82 -3.17
CA ALA A 37 18.05 -2.14 -1.74
C ALA A 37 19.30 -1.66 -0.98
N LYS A 38 20.50 -1.83 -1.58
CA LYS A 38 21.77 -1.34 -1.00
C LYS A 38 21.82 0.19 -0.89
N VAL A 39 21.29 0.91 -1.89
CA VAL A 39 21.19 2.38 -1.85
C VAL A 39 20.25 2.84 -0.74
N LEU A 40 19.12 2.15 -0.52
CA LEU A 40 18.13 2.54 0.47
C LEU A 40 18.53 2.22 1.92
N PHE A 41 19.21 1.10 2.14
CA PHE A 41 19.41 0.55 3.49
C PHE A 41 20.87 0.34 3.89
N GLY A 42 21.81 0.48 2.96
CA GLY A 42 23.23 0.26 3.24
C GLY A 42 23.51 -1.17 3.72
N ASP A 43 24.28 -1.28 4.81
CA ASP A 43 24.64 -2.54 5.46
C ASP A 43 23.73 -2.92 6.64
N GLN A 44 22.60 -2.20 6.80
CA GLN A 44 21.68 -2.40 7.92
C GLN A 44 20.68 -3.55 7.70
N VAL A 45 20.71 -4.17 6.52
CA VAL A 45 19.81 -5.28 6.13
C VAL A 45 20.61 -6.42 5.48
N ASP A 46 20.02 -7.62 5.48
CA ASP A 46 20.52 -8.73 4.69
C ASP A 46 19.75 -8.80 3.37
N ILE A 47 20.45 -8.58 2.24
CA ILE A 47 19.82 -8.45 0.93
C ILE A 47 19.79 -9.80 0.21
N HIS A 48 18.59 -10.24 -0.17
CA HIS A 48 18.34 -11.40 -1.03
C HIS A 48 17.77 -10.92 -2.36
N ALA A 49 18.53 -11.05 -3.43
CA ALA A 49 18.08 -10.71 -4.78
C ALA A 49 17.22 -11.85 -5.35
N GLY A 50 16.06 -11.49 -5.91
CA GLY A 50 15.18 -12.47 -6.54
C GLY A 50 13.88 -11.85 -7.02
N ASP A 51 13.14 -12.64 -7.81
CA ASP A 51 11.83 -12.30 -8.32
C ASP A 51 10.80 -13.35 -7.89
N LEU A 52 9.60 -12.91 -7.52
CA LEU A 52 8.52 -13.82 -7.13
C LEU A 52 7.89 -14.56 -8.32
N GLU A 53 8.19 -14.17 -9.54
CA GLU A 53 7.77 -14.88 -10.75
C GLU A 53 8.65 -16.11 -11.07
N THR A 54 9.93 -16.08 -10.63
CA THR A 54 10.87 -17.18 -10.83
C THR A 54 11.63 -17.51 -9.54
N PRO A 55 10.97 -17.82 -8.42
CA PRO A 55 11.50 -17.54 -7.10
C PRO A 55 12.36 -18.61 -6.43
N ARG A 56 12.32 -19.83 -6.89
CA ARG A 56 12.43 -21.01 -6.01
C ARG A 56 13.64 -21.09 -5.07
N SER A 57 14.86 -20.92 -5.55
CA SER A 57 16.04 -21.06 -4.68
C SER A 57 16.34 -19.80 -3.86
N SER A 58 16.15 -18.61 -4.45
CA SER A 58 16.44 -17.34 -3.78
C SER A 58 15.45 -17.03 -2.66
N LEU A 59 14.16 -17.37 -2.85
CA LEU A 59 13.14 -17.18 -1.83
C LEU A 59 13.36 -18.13 -0.64
N ALA A 60 13.70 -19.40 -0.89
CA ALA A 60 14.01 -20.36 0.16
C ALA A 60 15.21 -19.90 1.01
N ALA A 61 16.27 -19.39 0.36
CA ALA A 61 17.41 -18.83 1.06
C ALA A 61 17.05 -17.60 1.90
N ALA A 62 16.17 -16.72 1.38
CA ALA A 62 15.71 -15.54 2.09
C ALA A 62 14.84 -15.87 3.31
N LEU A 63 14.13 -16.99 3.29
CA LEU A 63 13.25 -17.46 4.38
C LEU A 63 13.98 -18.25 5.46
N ALA A 64 15.24 -18.61 5.26
CA ALA A 64 15.99 -19.42 6.22
C ALA A 64 16.16 -18.69 7.57
N GLY A 65 15.59 -19.28 8.63
CA GLY A 65 15.64 -18.75 10.00
C GLY A 65 14.78 -17.50 10.23
N ILE A 66 13.89 -17.15 9.28
CA ILE A 66 12.93 -16.04 9.43
C ILE A 66 11.76 -16.49 10.31
N GLU A 67 11.33 -15.60 11.20
CA GLU A 67 10.22 -15.80 12.11
C GLU A 67 8.94 -15.07 11.67
N GLY A 68 9.08 -13.90 11.05
CA GLY A 68 7.97 -13.10 10.54
C GLY A 68 8.24 -12.53 9.15
N VAL A 69 7.22 -12.51 8.30
CA VAL A 69 7.30 -11.97 6.93
C VAL A 69 6.31 -10.82 6.79
N PHE A 70 6.79 -9.67 6.30
CA PHE A 70 5.92 -8.64 5.75
C PHE A 70 5.83 -8.83 4.23
N LEU A 71 4.60 -8.96 3.72
CA LEU A 71 4.32 -9.32 2.33
C LEU A 71 3.56 -8.19 1.64
N VAL A 72 4.17 -7.63 0.59
CA VAL A 72 3.51 -6.73 -0.37
C VAL A 72 3.57 -7.37 -1.74
N SER A 73 2.42 -7.54 -2.35
CA SER A 73 2.23 -8.01 -3.73
C SER A 73 1.21 -7.10 -4.43
N ASP A 74 1.31 -6.97 -5.73
CA ASP A 74 0.47 -6.08 -6.54
C ASP A 74 0.13 -6.73 -7.88
N GLY A 75 -0.91 -6.20 -8.54
CA GLY A 75 -1.36 -6.64 -9.86
C GLY A 75 -2.39 -7.78 -9.83
N PRO A 76 -2.97 -8.11 -11.00
CA PRO A 76 -4.09 -9.04 -11.10
C PRO A 76 -3.77 -10.48 -10.66
N ASP A 77 -2.49 -10.88 -10.71
CA ASP A 77 -1.99 -12.21 -10.36
C ASP A 77 -1.29 -12.23 -8.98
N LEU A 78 -1.58 -11.27 -8.12
CA LEU A 78 -0.94 -11.18 -6.80
C LEU A 78 -1.18 -12.43 -5.93
N ASP A 79 -2.30 -13.10 -6.09
CA ASP A 79 -2.63 -14.34 -5.37
C ASP A 79 -1.65 -15.49 -5.67
N THR A 80 -1.14 -15.60 -6.90
CA THR A 80 -0.11 -16.57 -7.24
C THR A 80 1.21 -16.29 -6.50
N ARG A 81 1.59 -15.02 -6.41
CA ARG A 81 2.78 -14.60 -5.65
C ARG A 81 2.59 -14.79 -4.15
N ASP A 82 1.42 -14.45 -3.62
CA ASP A 82 1.07 -14.65 -2.21
C ASP A 82 1.11 -16.13 -1.85
N ARG A 83 0.54 -16.99 -2.67
CA ARG A 83 0.60 -18.45 -2.51
C ARG A 83 2.05 -18.94 -2.48
N THR A 84 2.85 -18.53 -3.45
CA THR A 84 4.26 -18.92 -3.55
C THR A 84 5.02 -18.56 -2.27
N VAL A 85 4.88 -17.32 -1.80
CA VAL A 85 5.56 -16.83 -0.60
C VAL A 85 5.08 -17.56 0.65
N THR A 86 3.77 -17.69 0.84
CA THR A 86 3.20 -18.18 2.10
C THR A 86 3.38 -19.68 2.28
N PHE A 87 3.30 -20.48 1.21
CA PHE A 87 3.62 -21.90 1.28
C PHE A 87 5.12 -22.15 1.50
N ALA A 88 6.00 -21.35 0.88
CA ALA A 88 7.44 -21.40 1.15
C ALA A 88 7.74 -20.96 2.60
N ALA A 89 7.11 -19.93 3.09
CA ALA A 89 7.22 -19.44 4.46
C ALA A 89 6.79 -20.52 5.47
N LYS A 90 5.64 -21.17 5.23
CA LYS A 90 5.18 -22.30 6.07
C LYS A 90 6.18 -23.43 6.09
N SER A 91 6.71 -23.83 4.92
CA SER A 91 7.71 -24.90 4.80
C SER A 91 9.04 -24.55 5.49
N ALA A 92 9.42 -23.28 5.53
CA ALA A 92 10.62 -22.78 6.21
C ALA A 92 10.43 -22.59 7.75
N GLY A 93 9.22 -22.83 8.28
CA GLY A 93 8.93 -22.67 9.70
C GLY A 93 8.65 -21.23 10.13
N VAL A 94 8.35 -20.31 9.18
CA VAL A 94 7.91 -18.96 9.49
C VAL A 94 6.64 -19.02 10.33
N ARG A 95 6.61 -18.25 11.40
CA ARG A 95 5.52 -18.29 12.39
C ARG A 95 4.37 -17.36 12.05
N HIS A 96 4.64 -16.27 11.32
CA HIS A 96 3.65 -15.23 11.06
C HIS A 96 3.91 -14.48 9.75
N VAL A 97 2.84 -14.20 9.01
CA VAL A 97 2.86 -13.36 7.80
C VAL A 97 1.93 -12.18 7.99
N VAL A 98 2.45 -10.97 7.88
CA VAL A 98 1.66 -9.73 7.79
C VAL A 98 1.55 -9.35 6.32
N LYS A 99 0.35 -9.41 5.76
CA LYS A 99 0.11 -9.05 4.36
C LYS A 99 -0.53 -7.67 4.25
N LEU A 100 0.06 -6.82 3.41
CA LEU A 100 -0.63 -5.61 2.96
C LEU A 100 -1.75 -5.99 1.99
N SER A 101 -2.95 -5.61 2.34
CA SER A 101 -4.19 -5.85 1.60
C SER A 101 -4.95 -4.54 1.41
N THR A 102 -6.17 -4.58 0.92
CA THR A 102 -7.04 -3.43 0.77
C THR A 102 -8.35 -3.62 1.52
N LEU A 103 -8.94 -2.55 1.98
CA LEU A 103 -10.28 -2.56 2.56
C LEU A 103 -11.36 -2.99 1.54
N ASP A 104 -11.09 -2.84 0.24
CA ASP A 104 -12.00 -3.16 -0.86
C ASP A 104 -12.21 -4.68 -1.07
N VAL A 105 -11.50 -5.54 -0.33
CA VAL A 105 -11.74 -7.01 -0.34
C VAL A 105 -13.20 -7.35 -0.02
N HIS A 106 -13.90 -6.52 0.76
CA HIS A 106 -15.28 -6.73 1.17
C HIS A 106 -16.30 -6.33 0.10
N THR A 107 -15.92 -5.45 -0.82
CA THR A 107 -16.81 -4.92 -1.87
C THR A 107 -16.45 -5.44 -3.25
N GLY A 108 -15.23 -5.96 -3.42
CA GLY A 108 -14.68 -6.36 -4.71
C GLY A 108 -14.37 -5.20 -5.66
N VAL A 109 -14.49 -3.94 -5.18
CA VAL A 109 -14.20 -2.74 -5.99
C VAL A 109 -12.74 -2.73 -6.43
N GLY A 110 -12.50 -2.38 -7.67
CA GLY A 110 -11.18 -2.21 -8.22
C GLY A 110 -10.28 -3.43 -8.04
N THR A 111 -9.22 -3.29 -7.24
CA THR A 111 -8.27 -4.38 -6.93
C THR A 111 -8.78 -5.30 -5.81
N GLY A 112 -9.92 -5.04 -5.23
CA GLY A 112 -10.47 -5.77 -4.07
C GLY A 112 -10.57 -7.27 -4.29
N SER A 113 -11.06 -7.70 -5.46
CA SER A 113 -11.15 -9.12 -5.81
C SER A 113 -9.78 -9.81 -5.93
N TRP A 114 -8.73 -9.09 -6.35
CA TRP A 114 -7.38 -9.63 -6.44
C TRP A 114 -6.82 -9.88 -5.04
N HIS A 115 -6.96 -8.89 -4.16
CA HIS A 115 -6.54 -9.00 -2.77
C HIS A 115 -7.34 -10.05 -1.99
N ALA A 116 -8.64 -10.21 -2.26
CA ALA A 116 -9.45 -11.27 -1.65
C ALA A 116 -8.91 -12.67 -1.98
N ARG A 117 -8.52 -12.92 -3.27
CA ARG A 117 -7.85 -14.16 -3.65
C ARG A 117 -6.49 -14.32 -2.96
N GLY A 118 -5.72 -13.23 -2.85
CA GLY A 118 -4.45 -13.25 -2.13
C GLY A 118 -4.61 -13.58 -0.64
N GLU A 119 -5.59 -12.99 0.05
CA GLU A 119 -5.91 -13.35 1.44
C GLU A 119 -6.33 -14.82 1.57
N ALA A 120 -7.12 -15.33 0.62
CA ALA A 120 -7.49 -16.75 0.60
C ALA A 120 -6.24 -17.65 0.47
N ALA A 121 -5.31 -17.32 -0.43
CA ALA A 121 -4.06 -18.07 -0.59
C ALA A 121 -3.21 -18.09 0.68
N VAL A 122 -3.16 -16.96 1.41
CA VAL A 122 -2.47 -16.89 2.71
C VAL A 122 -3.15 -17.82 3.73
N ARG A 123 -4.48 -17.78 3.85
CA ARG A 123 -5.23 -18.65 4.77
C ARG A 123 -5.02 -20.14 4.46
N GLU A 124 -5.05 -20.50 3.18
CA GLU A 124 -4.83 -21.88 2.73
C GLU A 124 -3.45 -22.43 3.06
N SER A 125 -2.42 -21.59 3.15
CA SER A 125 -1.08 -22.01 3.54
C SER A 125 -0.98 -22.55 4.97
N GLY A 126 -1.93 -22.17 5.84
CA GLY A 126 -1.95 -22.55 7.25
C GLY A 126 -0.85 -21.87 8.10
N VAL A 127 -0.16 -20.83 7.56
CA VAL A 127 0.70 -19.95 8.37
C VAL A 127 -0.19 -18.98 9.16
N ALA A 128 0.22 -18.60 10.38
CA ALA A 128 -0.49 -17.55 11.10
C ALA A 128 -0.34 -16.21 10.33
N PHE A 129 -1.41 -15.41 10.30
CA PHE A 129 -1.44 -14.21 9.48
C PHE A 129 -2.06 -13.00 10.20
N THR A 130 -1.75 -11.82 9.69
CA THR A 130 -2.52 -10.59 9.88
C THR A 130 -2.66 -9.88 8.54
N PHE A 131 -3.87 -9.46 8.18
CA PHE A 131 -4.11 -8.64 7.01
C PHE A 131 -4.21 -7.17 7.39
N ILE A 132 -3.48 -6.31 6.69
CA ILE A 132 -3.58 -4.86 6.80
C ILE A 132 -4.48 -4.41 5.64
N GLN A 133 -5.76 -4.25 5.91
CA GLN A 133 -6.76 -3.83 4.93
C GLN A 133 -6.82 -2.29 4.90
N ALA A 134 -5.89 -1.70 4.14
CA ALA A 134 -5.72 -0.26 4.04
C ALA A 134 -6.68 0.35 3.01
N ALA A 135 -7.16 1.58 3.29
CA ALA A 135 -7.78 2.44 2.29
C ALA A 135 -6.76 2.92 1.24
N GLY A 136 -7.21 3.66 0.24
CA GLY A 136 -6.31 4.28 -0.75
C GLY A 136 -5.23 5.13 -0.07
N PHE A 137 -4.01 5.14 -0.63
CA PHE A 137 -2.86 5.82 0.01
C PHE A 137 -2.82 7.30 -0.36
N MET A 138 -2.47 8.18 0.59
CA MET A 138 -2.24 9.61 0.31
C MET A 138 -1.17 9.82 -0.76
N SER A 139 -0.16 8.95 -0.83
CA SER A 139 0.87 8.99 -1.88
C SER A 139 0.35 8.78 -3.31
N ASN A 140 -0.88 8.30 -3.49
CA ASN A 140 -1.50 8.23 -4.83
C ASN A 140 -1.73 9.63 -5.42
N ALA A 141 -1.85 10.65 -4.56
CA ALA A 141 -1.96 12.04 -4.98
C ALA A 141 -0.70 12.57 -5.69
N LEU A 142 0.47 11.94 -5.53
CA LEU A 142 1.66 12.28 -6.32
C LEU A 142 1.45 12.07 -7.83
N GLY A 143 0.51 11.21 -8.23
CA GLY A 143 0.12 11.06 -9.62
C GLY A 143 -0.57 12.29 -10.24
N TRP A 144 -0.91 13.28 -9.43
CA TRP A 144 -1.50 14.56 -9.88
C TRP A 144 -0.46 15.68 -10.01
N SER A 145 0.78 15.44 -9.60
CA SER A 145 1.81 16.46 -9.45
C SER A 145 2.08 17.24 -10.75
N ASP A 146 2.20 16.55 -11.88
CA ASP A 146 2.52 17.19 -13.16
C ASP A 146 1.39 18.16 -13.59
N ALA A 147 0.14 17.70 -13.58
CA ALA A 147 -1.02 18.52 -13.96
C ALA A 147 -1.23 19.70 -12.99
N ILE A 148 -0.97 19.49 -11.68
CA ILE A 148 -1.04 20.57 -10.69
C ILE A 148 0.07 21.60 -10.92
N ARG A 149 1.30 21.15 -11.16
CA ARG A 149 2.45 22.02 -11.38
C ARG A 149 2.34 22.85 -12.65
N GLU A 150 1.90 22.20 -13.73
CA GLU A 150 1.87 22.80 -15.06
C GLU A 150 0.60 23.64 -15.31
N GLU A 151 -0.56 23.16 -14.82
CA GLU A 151 -1.86 23.73 -15.16
C GLU A 151 -2.67 24.21 -13.93
N GLY A 152 -2.25 23.87 -12.71
CA GLY A 152 -3.02 24.18 -11.50
C GLY A 152 -4.32 23.36 -11.36
N VAL A 153 -4.37 22.17 -11.96
CA VAL A 153 -5.60 21.36 -12.08
C VAL A 153 -5.40 19.94 -11.58
N LEU A 154 -6.38 19.44 -10.84
CA LEU A 154 -6.57 18.02 -10.54
C LEU A 154 -7.77 17.49 -11.33
N ARG A 155 -7.57 16.48 -12.15
CA ARG A 155 -8.61 15.86 -12.99
C ARG A 155 -8.96 14.46 -12.54
N SER A 156 -10.26 14.15 -12.36
CA SER A 156 -10.73 12.80 -12.03
C SER A 156 -12.23 12.66 -12.34
N SER A 157 -12.69 11.41 -12.47
CA SER A 157 -14.12 11.07 -12.61
C SER A 157 -14.83 10.79 -11.28
N THR A 158 -14.27 11.25 -10.17
CA THR A 158 -14.80 10.99 -8.81
C THR A 158 -15.93 11.91 -8.38
N GLY A 159 -16.21 12.98 -9.13
CA GLY A 159 -17.23 13.96 -8.79
C GLY A 159 -17.03 14.54 -7.39
N LYS A 160 -18.12 14.57 -6.61
CA LYS A 160 -18.12 15.03 -5.21
C LYS A 160 -17.95 13.87 -4.21
N GLY A 161 -17.72 12.64 -4.69
CA GLY A 161 -17.53 11.48 -3.83
C GLY A 161 -16.27 11.62 -2.96
N LYS A 162 -16.29 10.93 -1.83
CA LYS A 162 -15.22 11.02 -0.82
C LYS A 162 -14.54 9.68 -0.61
N ILE A 163 -13.28 9.74 -0.20
CA ILE A 163 -12.45 8.59 0.17
C ILE A 163 -11.56 8.97 1.34
N ALA A 164 -11.34 8.05 2.26
CA ALA A 164 -10.49 8.25 3.44
C ALA A 164 -9.06 7.77 3.16
N PHE A 165 -8.29 8.51 2.36
CA PHE A 165 -6.89 8.19 2.10
C PHE A 165 -6.07 8.10 3.38
N ILE A 166 -5.21 7.08 3.48
CA ILE A 166 -4.34 6.83 4.62
C ILE A 166 -2.89 7.24 4.33
N HIS A 167 -2.24 7.80 5.34
CA HIS A 167 -0.82 8.15 5.25
C HIS A 167 0.06 6.89 5.17
N PRO A 168 1.08 6.83 4.26
CA PRO A 168 1.98 5.67 4.15
C PRO A 168 2.70 5.31 5.46
N ASP A 169 3.01 6.29 6.30
CA ASP A 169 3.64 6.05 7.60
C ASP A 169 2.72 5.37 8.60
N ASP A 170 1.41 5.68 8.59
CA ASP A 170 0.43 4.97 9.41
C ASP A 170 0.34 3.49 9.04
N ILE A 171 0.32 3.20 7.72
CA ILE A 171 0.34 1.82 7.23
C ILE A 171 1.59 1.09 7.72
N ALA A 172 2.75 1.74 7.62
CA ALA A 172 4.02 1.15 8.02
C ALA A 172 4.13 0.96 9.53
N ASP A 173 3.60 1.89 10.35
CA ASP A 173 3.56 1.77 11.80
C ASP A 173 2.67 0.59 12.21
N VAL A 174 1.45 0.51 11.67
CA VAL A 174 0.52 -0.61 11.94
C VAL A 174 1.12 -1.95 11.48
N ALA A 175 1.72 -2.00 10.28
CA ALA A 175 2.34 -3.21 9.76
C ALA A 175 3.52 -3.66 10.64
N THR A 176 4.35 -2.72 11.10
CA THR A 176 5.47 -3.01 11.99
C THR A 176 4.98 -3.50 13.35
N ALA A 177 3.98 -2.87 13.94
CA ALA A 177 3.37 -3.31 15.19
C ALA A 177 2.79 -4.73 15.06
N ALA A 178 2.05 -5.01 13.98
CA ALA A 178 1.50 -6.33 13.72
C ALA A 178 2.60 -7.39 13.50
N LEU A 179 3.69 -7.04 12.79
CA LEU A 179 4.79 -7.95 12.49
C LEU A 179 5.62 -8.29 13.74
N THR A 180 5.78 -7.34 14.66
CA THR A 180 6.68 -7.48 15.82
C THR A 180 5.98 -7.95 17.08
N THR A 181 4.66 -8.10 17.06
CA THR A 181 3.85 -8.66 18.15
C THR A 181 3.00 -9.83 17.62
N ARG A 182 2.31 -10.54 18.52
CA ARG A 182 1.38 -11.62 18.17
C ARG A 182 -0.08 -11.24 18.49
N ASN A 183 -0.31 -9.98 18.89
CA ASN A 183 -1.63 -9.51 19.36
C ASN A 183 -2.70 -9.46 18.25
N HIS A 184 -2.27 -9.55 17.00
CA HIS A 184 -3.13 -9.41 15.83
C HIS A 184 -3.20 -10.68 14.96
N ASP A 185 -2.70 -11.82 15.47
CA ASP A 185 -2.76 -13.09 14.75
C ASP A 185 -4.20 -13.47 14.38
N GLY A 186 -4.40 -13.90 13.13
CA GLY A 186 -5.70 -14.28 12.59
C GLY A 186 -6.65 -13.10 12.31
N ARG A 187 -6.21 -11.86 12.47
CA ARG A 187 -7.07 -10.66 12.31
C ARG A 187 -6.88 -9.98 10.97
N SER A 188 -7.96 -9.31 10.53
CA SER A 188 -7.94 -8.28 9.48
C SER A 188 -8.07 -6.92 10.15
N LEU A 189 -7.11 -6.03 9.91
CA LEU A 189 -7.03 -4.69 10.46
C LEU A 189 -7.42 -3.69 9.38
N VAL A 190 -8.64 -3.16 9.46
CA VAL A 190 -9.13 -2.11 8.57
C VAL A 190 -8.56 -0.78 9.03
N ILE A 191 -7.76 -0.13 8.19
CA ILE A 191 -7.09 1.13 8.50
C ILE A 191 -7.35 2.19 7.41
N THR A 192 -7.69 3.40 7.86
CA THR A 192 -7.97 4.56 7.00
C THR A 192 -7.28 5.81 7.55
N GLY A 193 -7.26 6.88 6.76
CA GLY A 193 -7.01 8.21 7.30
C GLY A 193 -8.12 8.67 8.25
N PRO A 194 -7.93 9.83 8.92
CA PRO A 194 -8.87 10.31 9.94
C PRO A 194 -10.14 10.92 9.35
N GLU A 195 -10.19 11.16 8.04
CA GLU A 195 -11.26 11.89 7.36
C GLU A 195 -11.46 11.39 5.94
N ALA A 196 -12.71 11.46 5.47
CA ALA A 196 -13.05 11.19 4.07
C ALA A 196 -13.14 12.52 3.31
N LEU A 197 -12.28 12.70 2.31
CA LEU A 197 -12.19 13.90 1.48
C LEU A 197 -12.58 13.60 0.03
N SER A 198 -13.22 14.56 -0.61
CA SER A 198 -13.37 14.58 -2.06
C SER A 198 -12.05 15.01 -2.73
N TYR A 199 -11.88 14.67 -4.00
CA TYR A 199 -10.71 15.11 -4.76
C TYR A 199 -10.63 16.63 -4.89
N GLY A 200 -11.78 17.32 -4.89
CA GLY A 200 -11.83 18.79 -4.83
C GLY A 200 -11.32 19.36 -3.50
N GLU A 201 -11.67 18.74 -2.37
CA GLU A 201 -11.14 19.10 -1.05
C GLU A 201 -9.63 18.82 -0.95
N MET A 202 -9.16 17.69 -1.50
CA MET A 202 -7.73 17.38 -1.56
C MET A 202 -6.96 18.36 -2.45
N ALA A 203 -7.53 18.76 -3.61
CA ALA A 203 -6.95 19.78 -4.50
C ALA A 203 -6.79 21.13 -3.77
N ALA A 204 -7.82 21.55 -3.02
CA ALA A 204 -7.76 22.77 -2.21
C ALA A 204 -6.70 22.68 -1.10
N THR A 205 -6.56 21.53 -0.45
CA THR A 205 -5.56 21.28 0.60
C THR A 205 -4.14 21.34 0.04
N ILE A 206 -3.88 20.69 -1.12
CA ILE A 206 -2.58 20.78 -1.81
C ILE A 206 -2.32 22.23 -2.21
N GLY A 207 -3.33 22.93 -2.78
CA GLY A 207 -3.21 24.32 -3.14
C GLY A 207 -2.83 25.21 -1.97
N GLY A 208 -3.41 24.98 -0.78
CA GLY A 208 -3.03 25.66 0.46
C GLY A 208 -1.57 25.41 0.86
N ALA A 209 -1.10 24.17 0.75
CA ALA A 209 0.28 23.80 1.10
C ALA A 209 1.34 24.45 0.16
N ILE A 210 1.00 24.65 -1.12
CA ILE A 210 1.93 25.26 -2.10
C ILE A 210 1.71 26.76 -2.34
N GLY A 211 0.73 27.37 -1.64
CA GLY A 211 0.41 28.79 -1.80
C GLY A 211 -0.19 29.16 -3.16
N LYS A 212 -0.78 28.20 -3.89
CA LYS A 212 -1.40 28.37 -5.22
C LYS A 212 -2.82 27.82 -5.22
N ARG A 213 -3.69 28.38 -6.07
CA ARG A 213 -5.02 27.81 -6.26
C ARG A 213 -4.95 26.58 -7.17
N VAL A 214 -5.45 25.44 -6.69
CA VAL A 214 -5.61 24.22 -7.47
C VAL A 214 -7.10 23.97 -7.69
N HIS A 215 -7.48 23.77 -8.96
CA HIS A 215 -8.87 23.52 -9.35
C HIS A 215 -9.12 22.02 -9.54
N PHE A 216 -10.31 21.56 -9.15
CA PHE A 216 -10.79 20.24 -9.52
C PHE A 216 -11.62 20.33 -10.81
N GLU A 217 -11.29 19.50 -11.78
CA GLU A 217 -12.01 19.34 -13.03
C GLU A 217 -12.54 17.91 -13.13
N GLU A 218 -13.87 17.78 -13.27
CA GLU A 218 -14.52 16.48 -13.38
C GLU A 218 -14.36 15.92 -14.79
N LEU A 219 -13.90 14.68 -14.88
CA LEU A 219 -13.82 13.92 -16.12
C LEU A 219 -15.01 12.96 -16.22
N SER A 220 -15.41 12.65 -17.45
CA SER A 220 -16.22 11.46 -17.72
C SER A 220 -15.39 10.19 -17.52
N ASP A 221 -16.03 9.04 -17.22
CA ASP A 221 -15.35 7.75 -17.11
C ASP A 221 -14.54 7.42 -18.37
N LYS A 222 -15.03 7.79 -19.55
CA LYS A 222 -14.31 7.58 -20.83
C LYS A 222 -13.00 8.37 -20.90
N GLN A 223 -13.01 9.64 -20.47
CA GLN A 223 -11.80 10.48 -20.43
C GLN A 223 -10.81 9.95 -19.39
N ALA A 224 -11.29 9.61 -18.20
CA ALA A 224 -10.48 9.03 -17.13
C ALA A 224 -9.83 7.71 -17.58
N PHE A 225 -10.58 6.80 -18.20
CA PHE A 225 -10.06 5.55 -18.76
C PHE A 225 -8.99 5.80 -19.83
N ALA A 226 -9.23 6.73 -20.76
CA ALA A 226 -8.25 7.07 -21.80
C ALA A 226 -6.94 7.60 -21.18
N GLY A 227 -7.03 8.41 -20.13
CA GLY A 227 -5.86 8.88 -19.38
C GLY A 227 -5.07 7.72 -18.78
N VAL A 228 -5.73 6.79 -18.08
CA VAL A 228 -5.06 5.62 -17.50
C VAL A 228 -4.41 4.75 -18.57
N VAL A 229 -5.12 4.48 -19.66
CA VAL A 229 -4.58 3.68 -20.77
C VAL A 229 -3.34 4.31 -21.38
N GLY A 230 -3.23 5.63 -21.36
CA GLY A 230 -2.08 6.36 -21.87
C GLY A 230 -0.76 6.04 -21.15
N TRP A 231 -0.81 5.74 -19.85
CA TRP A 231 0.39 5.45 -19.06
C TRP A 231 0.48 3.99 -18.56
N ALA A 232 -0.65 3.33 -18.29
CA ALA A 232 -0.68 1.96 -17.78
C ALA A 232 -0.96 0.89 -18.87
N GLY A 233 -1.40 1.31 -20.06
CA GLY A 233 -1.89 0.40 -21.10
C GLY A 233 -3.32 -0.07 -20.82
N LYS A 234 -3.92 -0.75 -21.81
CA LYS A 234 -5.22 -1.43 -21.64
C LYS A 234 -5.03 -2.69 -20.81
N GLY A 235 -5.94 -2.95 -19.88
CA GLY A 235 -5.95 -4.19 -19.13
C GLY A 235 -6.61 -4.07 -17.76
N PRO A 236 -6.58 -5.14 -16.97
CA PRO A 236 -7.29 -5.22 -15.68
C PRO A 236 -6.96 -4.09 -14.72
N TYR A 237 -5.74 -3.53 -14.79
CA TYR A 237 -5.34 -2.43 -13.93
C TYR A 237 -6.06 -1.12 -14.27
N ALA A 238 -6.20 -0.80 -15.57
CA ALA A 238 -6.94 0.38 -16.00
C ALA A 238 -8.44 0.26 -15.65
N ASP A 239 -9.01 -0.91 -15.83
CA ASP A 239 -10.40 -1.21 -15.47
C ASP A 239 -10.62 -1.03 -13.97
N ALA A 240 -9.70 -1.56 -13.14
CA ALA A 240 -9.75 -1.46 -11.69
C ALA A 240 -9.70 -0.01 -11.19
N LEU A 241 -8.85 0.85 -11.78
CA LEU A 241 -8.75 2.26 -11.38
C LEU A 241 -10.03 3.03 -11.69
N VAL A 242 -10.63 2.83 -12.86
CA VAL A 242 -11.89 3.49 -13.22
C VAL A 242 -13.04 2.99 -12.34
N ASP A 243 -13.06 1.72 -11.97
CA ASP A 243 -14.03 1.17 -11.04
C ASP A 243 -13.90 1.79 -9.64
N ILE A 244 -12.67 2.00 -9.15
CA ILE A 244 -12.42 2.72 -7.89
C ILE A 244 -12.96 4.14 -7.96
N TRP A 245 -12.68 4.90 -9.02
CA TRP A 245 -13.16 6.29 -9.16
C TRP A 245 -14.69 6.37 -9.25
N ARG A 246 -15.31 5.40 -9.93
CA ARG A 246 -16.77 5.28 -9.95
C ARG A 246 -17.32 4.99 -8.54
N ALA A 247 -16.71 4.07 -7.81
CA ALA A 247 -17.10 3.74 -6.44
C ALA A 247 -16.95 4.93 -5.48
N VAL A 248 -15.90 5.75 -5.66
CA VAL A 248 -15.76 7.03 -4.93
C VAL A 248 -16.92 7.94 -5.26
N ARG A 249 -17.22 8.18 -6.54
CA ARG A 249 -18.33 9.05 -7.00
C ARG A 249 -19.68 8.60 -6.44
N GLU A 250 -19.88 7.29 -6.30
CA GLU A 250 -21.10 6.68 -5.74
C GLU A 250 -21.12 6.68 -4.19
N GLY A 251 -20.07 7.19 -3.53
CA GLY A 251 -20.00 7.28 -2.07
C GLY A 251 -19.69 5.95 -1.36
N ARG A 252 -19.24 4.93 -2.07
CA ARG A 252 -18.97 3.58 -1.51
C ARG A 252 -17.64 3.47 -0.76
N LEU A 253 -16.74 4.44 -0.90
CA LEU A 253 -15.38 4.39 -0.34
C LEU A 253 -15.11 5.46 0.75
N ALA A 254 -16.16 6.03 1.34
CA ALA A 254 -16.05 7.10 2.35
C ALA A 254 -15.87 6.56 3.79
N THR A 255 -15.66 5.26 3.96
CA THR A 255 -15.50 4.65 5.29
C THR A 255 -14.29 5.21 6.02
N VAL A 256 -14.48 5.66 7.26
CA VAL A 256 -13.42 6.03 8.20
C VAL A 256 -13.41 5.01 9.33
N SER A 257 -12.23 4.51 9.70
CA SER A 257 -12.03 3.55 10.79
C SER A 257 -11.07 4.11 11.85
N ASP A 258 -11.18 3.61 13.06
CA ASP A 258 -10.26 3.88 14.17
C ASP A 258 -9.12 2.84 14.26
N GLY A 259 -8.94 2.02 13.23
CA GLY A 259 -7.99 0.90 13.24
C GLY A 259 -6.55 1.32 13.49
N VAL A 260 -6.10 2.46 12.97
CA VAL A 260 -4.76 3.00 13.27
C VAL A 260 -4.63 3.24 14.78
N LYS A 261 -5.57 3.98 15.38
CA LYS A 261 -5.58 4.28 16.82
C LYS A 261 -5.64 3.02 17.68
N GLN A 262 -6.45 2.04 17.31
CA GLN A 262 -6.57 0.77 18.04
C GLN A 262 -5.27 -0.02 18.07
N VAL A 263 -4.46 0.02 16.99
CA VAL A 263 -3.24 -0.77 16.87
C VAL A 263 -2.02 -0.06 17.45
N ILE A 264 -1.86 1.24 17.18
CA ILE A 264 -0.65 1.99 17.55
C ILE A 264 -0.87 3.12 18.58
N GLY A 265 -2.12 3.30 19.07
CA GLY A 265 -2.42 4.19 20.19
C GLY A 265 -2.42 5.68 19.86
N ARG A 266 -2.29 6.08 18.58
CA ARG A 266 -2.36 7.47 18.14
C ARG A 266 -3.36 7.65 17.00
N GLU A 267 -3.85 8.88 16.83
CA GLU A 267 -4.68 9.24 15.68
C GLU A 267 -3.89 9.08 14.37
N PRO A 268 -4.55 8.71 13.26
CA PRO A 268 -3.93 8.68 11.95
C PRO A 268 -3.53 10.09 11.47
N ILE A 269 -2.51 10.16 10.64
CA ILE A 269 -1.98 11.42 10.09
C ILE A 269 -2.98 11.97 9.07
N PRO A 270 -3.40 13.26 9.19
CA PRO A 270 -4.37 13.87 8.28
C PRO A 270 -3.75 14.26 6.93
N PHE A 271 -4.61 14.44 5.91
CA PHE A 271 -4.17 14.70 4.54
C PHE A 271 -3.44 16.04 4.38
N ASN A 272 -3.80 17.07 5.17
CA ASN A 272 -3.10 18.35 5.13
C ASN A 272 -1.62 18.21 5.53
N ARG A 273 -1.32 17.39 6.54
CA ARG A 273 0.05 17.11 6.95
C ARG A 273 0.84 16.44 5.85
N TRP A 274 0.25 15.43 5.19
CA TRP A 274 0.86 14.79 4.04
C TRP A 274 1.11 15.78 2.88
N ALA A 275 0.16 16.67 2.60
CA ALA A 275 0.29 17.68 1.56
C ALA A 275 1.44 18.67 1.84
N GLU A 276 1.60 19.10 3.10
CA GLU A 276 2.73 19.93 3.54
C GLU A 276 4.07 19.22 3.36
N GLU A 277 4.17 17.95 3.75
CA GLU A 277 5.38 17.12 3.65
C GLU A 277 5.80 16.85 2.21
N ASN A 278 4.88 16.93 1.25
CA ASN A 278 5.10 16.65 -0.17
C ASN A 278 4.89 17.88 -1.07
N ALA A 279 4.85 19.10 -0.51
CA ALA A 279 4.58 20.33 -1.24
C ALA A 279 5.52 20.54 -2.44
N ASP A 280 6.80 20.21 -2.29
CA ASP A 280 7.83 20.34 -3.35
C ASP A 280 7.47 19.55 -4.62
N ALA A 281 6.72 18.47 -4.51
CA ALA A 281 6.30 17.67 -5.67
C ALA A 281 5.28 18.39 -6.56
N PHE A 282 4.59 19.41 -6.04
CA PHE A 282 3.51 20.14 -6.69
C PHE A 282 3.85 21.60 -7.05
N GLN A 283 5.08 22.05 -6.77
CA GLN A 283 5.56 23.41 -7.05
C GLN A 283 6.13 23.60 -8.45
#